data_6b2ead0cd81bcb597ad1a55628a756cb
#
_entry.id   6b2ead0cd81bcb597ad1a55628a756cb
#
_cell.length_a   1.000
_cell.length_b   1.000
_cell.length_c   1.000
_cell.angle_alpha   90.00
_cell.angle_beta   90.00
_cell.angle_gamma   90.00
#
_symmetry.space_group_name_H-M   'P 1'
#
loop_
_entity.id
_entity.type
_entity.pdbx_description
1 polymer ?
#
loop_
_entity_poly.entity_id
_entity_poly.type
_entity_poly.pdbx_seq_one_letter_code
_entity_poly.pdbx_strand_id
1 'polypeptide(L)'
;MNKNGIVDIFGGFGNQIFQFCFANSLKNKNLSITINTRDFERVARENSPLLTARKLVLPVEYFDFDETTNKEFKSYKFKKLIYESKFTKKFNNQNVYRSFNDKNYSASEFKKFNRFTGNWQSLNLLNENKDYIKTSLSKNNILKDAINSEVSSKETLLHVRRNDYRKFNEELNIEYYEKALSLMKMKVKNFEYSVFTDDIDWVKKQKIFNDAKLIHTSSDEPLDVINTFSLMLQNYNFILANSTFSMLASFISQKTDSIIISPYPWFKKSNKDELMDNKWNLIHVSN
;
A
#
# COMPACT_ATOMS: atom_id res chain seq x y z
N MET A 1 14.65 29.49 4.52
CA MET A 1 13.22 29.25 4.77
C MET A 1 12.90 27.84 4.33
N ASN A 2 12.45 26.99 5.25
CA ASN A 2 12.01 25.65 4.89
C ASN A 2 10.80 25.78 3.97
N LYS A 3 10.85 25.10 2.83
CA LYS A 3 9.75 25.15 1.86
C LYS A 3 8.64 24.24 2.32
N ASN A 4 7.40 24.73 2.40
CA ASN A 4 6.24 23.96 2.79
C ASN A 4 5.73 23.11 1.60
N GLY A 5 5.54 21.84 1.82
CA GLY A 5 4.95 20.89 0.88
C GLY A 5 3.69 20.23 1.46
N ILE A 6 2.80 19.82 0.57
CA ILE A 6 1.59 19.08 0.91
C ILE A 6 1.71 17.70 0.25
N VAL A 7 1.55 16.62 1.01
CA VAL A 7 1.45 15.25 0.49
C VAL A 7 0.01 14.77 0.60
N ASP A 8 -0.52 14.28 -0.50
CA ASP A 8 -1.87 13.72 -0.54
C ASP A 8 -1.84 12.26 -0.08
N ILE A 9 -2.73 11.92 0.87
CA ILE A 9 -2.98 10.56 1.31
C ILE A 9 -4.35 10.11 0.80
N PHE A 10 -4.40 8.96 0.12
CA PHE A 10 -5.61 8.40 -0.49
C PHE A 10 -5.47 6.89 -0.74
N GLY A 11 -6.58 6.25 -1.12
CA GLY A 11 -6.62 4.84 -1.45
C GLY A 11 -6.58 3.90 -0.24
N GLY A 12 -6.27 2.63 -0.46
CA GLY A 12 -6.24 1.60 0.58
C GLY A 12 -5.03 1.71 1.51
N PHE A 13 -5.07 0.99 2.64
CA PHE A 13 -4.09 1.10 3.72
C PHE A 13 -2.64 0.94 3.25
N GLY A 14 -2.34 -0.05 2.40
CA GLY A 14 -0.98 -0.21 1.86
C GLY A 14 -0.49 1.04 1.12
N ASN A 15 -1.35 1.68 0.31
CA ASN A 15 -0.99 2.91 -0.39
C ASN A 15 -0.78 4.08 0.59
N GLN A 16 -1.60 4.17 1.64
CA GLN A 16 -1.44 5.19 2.68
C GLN A 16 -0.05 5.10 3.33
N ILE A 17 0.43 3.90 3.64
CA ILE A 17 1.76 3.70 4.22
C ILE A 17 2.87 4.14 3.26
N PHE A 18 2.80 3.79 1.97
CA PHE A 18 3.76 4.28 0.98
C PHE A 18 3.80 5.81 0.90
N GLN A 19 2.65 6.44 0.96
CA GLN A 19 2.53 7.90 0.91
C GLN A 19 3.09 8.56 2.18
N PHE A 20 2.89 7.97 3.37
CA PHE A 20 3.52 8.42 4.61
C PHE A 20 5.04 8.21 4.59
N CYS A 21 5.55 7.11 4.04
CA CYS A 21 6.98 6.89 3.85
C CYS A 21 7.58 7.96 2.94
N PHE A 22 6.90 8.29 1.85
CA PHE A 22 7.33 9.36 0.95
C PHE A 22 7.36 10.72 1.66
N ALA A 23 6.32 11.05 2.44
CA ALA A 23 6.28 12.27 3.24
C ALA A 23 7.45 12.34 4.24
N ASN A 24 7.76 11.22 4.92
CA ASN A 24 8.91 11.13 5.83
C ASN A 24 10.24 11.31 5.11
N SER A 25 10.41 10.72 3.93
CA SER A 25 11.62 10.93 3.11
C SER A 25 11.80 12.39 2.68
N LEU A 26 10.72 13.12 2.41
CA LEU A 26 10.76 14.56 2.15
C LEU A 26 11.13 15.36 3.41
N LYS A 27 10.55 15.02 4.56
CA LYS A 27 10.85 15.62 5.87
C LYS A 27 12.33 15.47 6.21
N ASN A 28 12.89 14.27 6.00
CA ASN A 28 14.31 13.98 6.21
C ASN A 28 15.25 14.77 5.25
N LYS A 29 14.71 15.29 4.16
CA LYS A 29 15.41 16.22 3.24
C LYS A 29 15.16 17.69 3.56
N ASN A 30 14.75 17.99 4.81
CA ASN A 30 14.48 19.33 5.33
C ASN A 30 13.35 20.11 4.62
N LEU A 31 12.31 19.39 4.13
CA LEU A 31 11.06 20.01 3.72
C LEU A 31 10.07 20.02 4.90
N SER A 32 9.37 21.12 5.09
CA SER A 32 8.22 21.16 6.00
C SER A 32 7.01 20.56 5.28
N ILE A 33 6.50 19.45 5.77
CA ILE A 33 5.42 18.68 5.10
C ILE A 33 4.17 18.66 5.96
N THR A 34 3.03 18.93 5.34
CA THR A 34 1.69 18.66 5.90
C THR A 34 0.94 17.65 5.04
N ILE A 35 -0.01 16.98 5.63
CA ILE A 35 -0.77 15.88 5.01
C ILE A 35 -2.17 16.34 4.60
N ASN A 36 -2.57 16.02 3.37
CA ASN A 36 -3.92 16.28 2.89
C ASN A 36 -4.72 14.98 2.75
N THR A 37 -5.78 14.86 3.53
CA THR A 37 -6.67 13.68 3.60
C THR A 37 -8.03 13.88 2.90
N ARG A 38 -8.28 15.06 2.33
CA ARG A 38 -9.59 15.46 1.74
C ARG A 38 -10.04 14.61 0.56
N ASP A 39 -9.14 13.80 0.00
CA ASP A 39 -9.50 12.91 -1.10
C ASP A 39 -10.48 11.81 -0.65
N PHE A 40 -10.40 11.36 0.60
CA PHE A 40 -11.33 10.37 1.15
C PHE A 40 -12.77 10.88 1.14
N GLU A 41 -13.01 12.11 1.58
CA GLU A 41 -14.34 12.72 1.55
C GLU A 41 -14.82 13.00 0.12
N ARG A 42 -13.91 13.40 -0.77
CA ARG A 42 -14.23 13.68 -2.16
C ARG A 42 -14.73 12.43 -2.87
N VAL A 43 -13.98 11.32 -2.78
CA VAL A 43 -14.32 10.05 -3.42
C VAL A 43 -15.63 9.49 -2.85
N ALA A 44 -15.83 9.58 -1.54
CA ALA A 44 -17.09 9.15 -0.91
C ALA A 44 -18.31 9.93 -1.43
N ARG A 45 -18.16 11.24 -1.70
CA ARG A 45 -19.24 12.09 -2.25
C ARG A 45 -19.48 11.85 -3.74
N GLU A 46 -18.44 11.62 -4.52
CA GLU A 46 -18.57 11.42 -5.97
C GLU A 46 -19.29 10.11 -6.32
N ASN A 47 -19.32 9.13 -5.42
CA ASN A 47 -19.98 7.83 -5.61
C ASN A 47 -19.76 7.22 -7.00
N SER A 48 -18.55 7.36 -7.53
CA SER A 48 -18.19 6.88 -8.86
C SER A 48 -18.05 5.36 -8.87
N PRO A 49 -18.63 4.63 -9.83
CA PRO A 49 -18.47 3.18 -9.93
C PRO A 49 -17.03 2.75 -10.23
N LEU A 50 -16.19 3.68 -10.70
CA LEU A 50 -14.78 3.44 -11.00
C LEU A 50 -13.87 3.66 -9.79
N LEU A 51 -14.36 4.38 -8.76
CA LEU A 51 -13.58 4.69 -7.57
C LEU A 51 -14.12 3.90 -6.38
N THR A 52 -13.23 3.21 -5.68
CA THR A 52 -13.59 2.57 -4.41
C THR A 52 -13.38 3.57 -3.29
N ALA A 53 -14.46 3.94 -2.60
CA ALA A 53 -14.37 4.79 -1.41
C ALA A 53 -13.55 4.07 -0.34
N ARG A 54 -12.56 4.76 0.19
CA ARG A 54 -11.69 4.28 1.27
C ARG A 54 -11.72 5.30 2.39
N LYS A 55 -11.24 4.90 3.57
CA LYS A 55 -11.09 5.77 4.73
C LYS A 55 -9.63 5.88 5.14
N LEU A 56 -9.27 6.93 5.84
CA LEU A 56 -8.00 7.00 6.54
C LEU A 56 -8.01 5.94 7.64
N VAL A 57 -7.03 5.03 7.63
CA VAL A 57 -7.02 3.87 8.54
C VAL A 57 -6.40 4.23 9.88
N LEU A 58 -5.31 4.99 9.87
CA LEU A 58 -4.62 5.45 11.08
C LEU A 58 -4.55 6.97 11.09
N PRO A 59 -4.63 7.59 12.29
CA PRO A 59 -4.49 9.03 12.45
C PRO A 59 -3.17 9.56 11.87
N VAL A 60 -3.19 10.76 11.27
CA VAL A 60 -2.02 11.40 10.67
C VAL A 60 -0.90 11.63 11.69
N GLU A 61 -1.27 11.95 12.92
CA GLU A 61 -0.35 12.16 14.04
C GLU A 61 0.44 10.90 14.44
N TYR A 62 -0.03 9.69 14.07
CA TYR A 62 0.76 8.46 14.26
C TYR A 62 2.02 8.45 13.41
N PHE A 63 2.02 9.22 12.34
CA PHE A 63 3.14 9.36 11.40
C PHE A 63 3.94 10.65 11.62
N ASP A 64 3.74 11.34 12.75
CA ASP A 64 4.43 12.58 13.13
C ASP A 64 4.28 13.72 12.11
N PHE A 65 3.07 13.86 11.57
CA PHE A 65 2.65 14.93 10.68
C PHE A 65 1.39 15.62 11.18
N ASP A 66 1.24 16.88 10.75
CA ASP A 66 0.02 17.66 10.90
C ASP A 66 -0.82 17.58 9.62
N GLU A 67 -2.15 17.64 9.77
CA GLU A 67 -3.04 17.79 8.63
C GLU A 67 -2.95 19.20 8.03
N THR A 68 -3.06 19.25 6.70
CA THR A 68 -3.09 20.52 5.95
C THR A 68 -4.33 21.32 6.33
N THR A 69 -4.14 22.53 6.84
CA THR A 69 -5.24 23.43 7.20
C THR A 69 -6.06 23.88 5.99
N ASN A 70 -7.31 24.29 6.23
CA ASN A 70 -8.16 24.85 5.16
C ASN A 70 -7.55 26.09 4.51
N LYS A 71 -6.84 26.91 5.28
CA LYS A 71 -6.15 28.11 4.81
C LYS A 71 -5.01 27.75 3.83
N GLU A 72 -4.19 26.79 4.18
CA GLU A 72 -3.08 26.32 3.33
C GLU A 72 -3.62 25.71 2.03
N PHE A 73 -4.65 24.87 2.11
CA PHE A 73 -5.25 24.25 0.95
C PHE A 73 -5.94 25.25 0.02
N LYS A 74 -6.65 26.27 0.56
CA LYS A 74 -7.22 27.37 -0.22
C LYS A 74 -6.14 28.20 -0.88
N SER A 75 -5.07 28.52 -0.16
CA SER A 75 -3.91 29.23 -0.70
C SER A 75 -3.27 28.46 -1.86
N TYR A 76 -3.10 27.14 -1.72
CA TYR A 76 -2.62 26.29 -2.80
C TYR A 76 -3.55 26.32 -4.02
N LYS A 77 -4.88 26.14 -3.84
CA LYS A 77 -5.85 26.20 -4.93
C LYS A 77 -5.82 27.55 -5.67
N PHE A 78 -5.72 28.64 -4.94
CA PHE A 78 -5.63 29.97 -5.52
C PHE A 78 -4.34 30.15 -6.36
N LYS A 79 -3.20 29.73 -5.83
CA LYS A 79 -1.94 29.73 -6.59
C LYS A 79 -2.04 28.87 -7.84
N LYS A 80 -2.65 27.66 -7.75
CA LYS A 80 -2.87 26.79 -8.90
C LYS A 80 -3.69 27.46 -9.98
N LEU A 81 -4.80 28.12 -9.63
CA LEU A 81 -5.65 28.86 -10.58
C LEU A 81 -4.90 29.98 -11.29
N ILE A 82 -4.06 30.74 -10.56
CA ILE A 82 -3.21 31.78 -11.16
C ILE A 82 -2.23 31.16 -12.17
N TYR A 83 -1.62 30.01 -11.84
CA TYR A 83 -0.66 29.33 -12.72
C TYR A 83 -1.33 28.66 -13.94
N GLU A 84 -2.54 28.16 -13.82
CA GLU A 84 -3.31 27.57 -14.93
C GLU A 84 -3.96 28.62 -15.83
N SER A 85 -4.00 29.88 -15.42
CA SER A 85 -4.50 30.96 -16.25
C SER A 85 -3.60 31.17 -17.48
N LYS A 86 -4.22 31.49 -18.64
CA LYS A 86 -3.51 31.63 -19.93
C LYS A 86 -2.34 32.64 -19.91
N PHE A 87 -2.33 33.56 -18.94
CA PHE A 87 -1.29 34.59 -18.78
C PHE A 87 0.04 34.04 -18.25
N THR A 88 0.06 32.88 -17.57
CA THR A 88 1.26 32.34 -16.91
C THR A 88 1.82 31.09 -17.56
N LYS A 89 1.29 30.63 -18.68
CA LYS A 89 1.81 29.48 -19.44
C LYS A 89 3.29 29.63 -19.85
N LYS A 90 3.82 30.84 -19.82
CA LYS A 90 5.25 31.16 -20.10
C LYS A 90 6.19 30.80 -18.93
N PHE A 91 5.66 30.60 -17.73
CA PHE A 91 6.43 30.22 -16.54
C PHE A 91 6.08 28.77 -16.17
N ASN A 92 6.87 27.85 -16.67
CA ASN A 92 6.73 26.41 -16.53
C ASN A 92 7.05 25.94 -15.09
N ASN A 93 6.41 26.54 -14.07
CA ASN A 93 6.55 26.16 -12.69
C ASN A 93 5.34 25.30 -12.28
N GLN A 94 5.43 24.01 -12.59
CA GLN A 94 4.48 23.02 -12.08
C GLN A 94 4.66 22.92 -10.56
N ASN A 95 3.74 23.54 -9.80
CA ASN A 95 3.71 23.44 -8.33
C ASN A 95 3.00 22.14 -7.87
N VAL A 96 2.77 21.19 -8.76
CA VAL A 96 2.16 19.91 -8.48
C VAL A 96 3.00 18.83 -9.11
N TYR A 97 3.64 18.02 -8.28
CA TYR A 97 4.32 16.83 -8.72
C TYR A 97 3.32 15.66 -8.73
N ARG A 98 3.20 14.99 -9.88
CA ARG A 98 2.39 13.79 -10.04
C ARG A 98 3.29 12.69 -10.54
N SER A 99 3.51 11.68 -9.72
CA SER A 99 4.23 10.49 -10.14
C SER A 99 3.46 9.24 -9.73
N PHE A 100 3.42 8.28 -10.63
CA PHE A 100 2.91 6.96 -10.35
C PHE A 100 4.03 5.91 -10.26
N ASN A 101 5.25 6.24 -10.69
CA ASN A 101 6.40 5.32 -10.74
C ASN A 101 7.71 6.08 -10.79
N ASP A 102 8.12 6.77 -9.74
CA ASP A 102 9.41 7.46 -9.76
C ASP A 102 10.55 6.57 -9.25
N LYS A 103 11.44 6.24 -10.19
CA LYS A 103 12.66 5.46 -9.93
C LYS A 103 13.79 6.26 -9.28
N ASN A 104 13.78 7.58 -9.40
CA ASN A 104 14.89 8.43 -8.97
C ASN A 104 14.38 9.67 -8.22
N TYR A 105 14.38 9.63 -6.89
CA TYR A 105 14.10 10.78 -6.05
C TYR A 105 15.34 11.69 -6.00
N SER A 106 15.40 12.71 -6.84
CA SER A 106 16.36 13.79 -6.65
C SER A 106 15.79 14.84 -5.69
N ALA A 107 16.41 15.01 -4.53
CA ALA A 107 15.98 16.00 -3.54
C ALA A 107 15.95 17.45 -4.11
N SER A 108 16.75 17.74 -5.14
CA SER A 108 16.78 19.05 -5.81
C SER A 108 15.50 19.31 -6.63
N GLU A 109 14.88 18.28 -7.17
CA GLU A 109 13.64 18.42 -7.94
C GLU A 109 12.44 18.70 -7.05
N PHE A 110 12.34 18.05 -5.88
CA PHE A 110 11.23 18.27 -4.96
C PHE A 110 11.15 19.69 -4.42
N LYS A 111 12.28 20.42 -4.32
CA LYS A 111 12.28 21.82 -3.92
C LYS A 111 11.51 22.75 -4.86
N LYS A 112 11.18 22.31 -6.06
CA LYS A 112 10.39 23.07 -7.04
C LYS A 112 8.88 22.94 -6.84
N PHE A 113 8.43 21.96 -6.05
CA PHE A 113 7.02 21.60 -5.92
C PHE A 113 6.48 21.88 -4.52
N ASN A 114 5.17 22.15 -4.43
CA ASN A 114 4.47 22.43 -3.18
C ASN A 114 3.38 21.38 -2.87
N ARG A 115 3.09 20.47 -3.79
CA ARG A 115 2.13 19.38 -3.59
C ARG A 115 2.60 18.14 -4.31
N PHE A 116 2.43 17.00 -3.63
CA PHE A 116 2.87 15.69 -4.07
C PHE A 116 1.68 14.74 -4.03
N THR A 117 1.33 14.21 -5.19
CA THR A 117 0.21 13.27 -5.36
C THR A 117 0.69 12.05 -6.12
N GLY A 118 0.60 10.87 -5.52
CA GLY A 118 1.04 9.62 -6.15
C GLY A 118 0.90 8.44 -5.19
N ASN A 119 1.08 7.24 -5.71
CA ASN A 119 1.10 6.02 -4.89
C ASN A 119 2.48 5.75 -4.26
N TRP A 120 3.55 6.25 -4.85
CA TRP A 120 4.94 6.16 -4.37
C TRP A 120 5.40 4.72 -4.07
N GLN A 121 4.86 3.75 -4.77
CA GLN A 121 5.06 2.32 -4.53
C GLN A 121 6.46 1.89 -4.97
N SER A 122 7.36 1.69 -4.00
CA SER A 122 8.72 1.21 -4.21
C SER A 122 9.20 0.44 -2.98
N LEU A 123 9.79 -0.72 -3.18
CA LEU A 123 10.37 -1.52 -2.11
C LEU A 123 11.54 -0.80 -1.45
N ASN A 124 12.32 -0.04 -2.23
CA ASN A 124 13.41 0.78 -1.69
C ASN A 124 12.89 1.83 -0.71
N LEU A 125 11.77 2.49 -1.03
CA LEU A 125 11.14 3.46 -0.13
C LEU A 125 10.70 2.82 1.19
N LEU A 126 10.15 1.60 1.15
CA LEU A 126 9.81 0.87 2.38
C LEU A 126 11.07 0.51 3.18
N ASN A 127 12.13 0.05 2.53
CA ASN A 127 13.39 -0.29 3.19
C ASN A 127 14.03 0.91 3.89
N GLU A 128 14.05 2.08 3.23
CA GLU A 128 14.54 3.34 3.82
C GLU A 128 13.72 3.81 5.02
N ASN A 129 12.46 3.38 5.13
CA ASN A 129 11.51 3.81 6.16
C ASN A 129 11.08 2.67 7.10
N LYS A 130 11.80 1.54 7.14
CA LYS A 130 11.37 0.34 7.87
C LYS A 130 11.11 0.61 9.35
N ASP A 131 12.03 1.26 10.03
CA ASP A 131 11.90 1.56 11.46
C ASP A 131 10.83 2.62 11.71
N TYR A 132 10.74 3.62 10.84
CA TYR A 132 9.68 4.62 10.89
C TYR A 132 8.29 4.01 10.76
N ILE A 133 8.09 3.07 9.80
CA ILE A 133 6.82 2.36 9.64
C ILE A 133 6.47 1.59 10.91
N LYS A 134 7.40 0.78 11.43
CA LYS A 134 7.16 -0.02 12.64
C LYS A 134 6.82 0.85 13.84
N THR A 135 7.56 1.93 14.05
CA THR A 135 7.31 2.89 15.14
C THR A 135 5.93 3.53 15.00
N SER A 136 5.59 4.01 13.80
CA SER A 136 4.29 4.65 13.54
C SER A 136 3.11 3.70 13.73
N LEU A 137 3.20 2.49 13.20
CA LEU A 137 2.17 1.46 13.36
C LEU A 137 2.01 1.02 14.83
N SER A 138 3.10 0.98 15.59
CA SER A 138 3.10 0.59 17.01
C SER A 138 2.46 1.65 17.93
N LYS A 139 2.07 2.82 17.44
CA LYS A 139 1.23 3.76 18.17
C LYS A 139 -0.23 3.27 18.30
N ASN A 140 -0.65 2.33 17.45
CA ASN A 140 -1.89 1.58 17.61
C ASN A 140 -1.62 0.29 18.42
N ASN A 141 -2.35 0.06 19.51
CA ASN A 141 -2.09 -1.08 20.41
C ASN A 141 -2.25 -2.43 19.72
N ILE A 142 -3.27 -2.62 18.89
CA ILE A 142 -3.51 -3.88 18.16
C ILE A 142 -2.33 -4.20 17.24
N LEU A 143 -1.85 -3.21 16.50
CA LEU A 143 -0.70 -3.38 15.59
C LEU A 143 0.61 -3.53 16.34
N LYS A 144 0.78 -2.82 17.47
CA LYS A 144 1.94 -2.96 18.35
C LYS A 144 2.08 -4.39 18.86
N ASP A 145 0.99 -4.96 19.36
CA ASP A 145 0.98 -6.32 19.88
C ASP A 145 1.30 -7.32 18.77
N ALA A 146 0.72 -7.15 17.57
CA ALA A 146 0.99 -8.01 16.40
C ALA A 146 2.45 -7.91 15.90
N ILE A 147 3.02 -6.70 15.86
CA ILE A 147 4.42 -6.46 15.41
C ILE A 147 5.42 -7.08 16.39
N ASN A 148 5.13 -7.03 17.69
CA ASN A 148 6.02 -7.50 18.74
C ASN A 148 5.79 -8.98 19.12
N SER A 149 4.71 -9.60 18.63
CA SER A 149 4.44 -11.01 18.92
C SER A 149 5.49 -11.90 18.26
N GLU A 150 5.91 -12.94 18.98
CA GLU A 150 6.65 -14.01 18.36
C GLU A 150 5.72 -14.87 17.50
N VAL A 151 6.06 -15.01 16.24
CA VAL A 151 5.33 -15.90 15.32
C VAL A 151 5.73 -17.34 15.65
N SER A 152 4.91 -18.02 16.45
CA SER A 152 5.19 -19.37 16.96
C SER A 152 4.97 -20.49 15.94
N SER A 153 4.13 -20.26 14.93
CA SER A 153 3.85 -21.23 13.87
C SER A 153 4.36 -20.74 12.51
N LYS A 154 4.86 -21.67 11.67
CA LYS A 154 5.26 -21.37 10.28
C LYS A 154 4.04 -21.32 9.34
N GLU A 155 2.94 -20.77 9.81
CA GLU A 155 1.71 -20.62 9.03
C GLU A 155 1.91 -19.70 7.83
N THR A 156 1.17 -19.98 6.76
CA THR A 156 1.25 -19.23 5.50
C THR A 156 0.01 -18.37 5.31
N LEU A 157 0.22 -17.09 5.11
CA LEU A 157 -0.79 -16.19 4.58
C LEU A 157 -0.95 -16.41 3.07
N LEU A 158 -2.18 -16.61 2.61
CA LEU A 158 -2.55 -16.55 1.20
C LEU A 158 -3.53 -15.39 1.00
N HIS A 159 -3.18 -14.42 0.16
CA HIS A 159 -4.03 -13.28 -0.13
C HIS A 159 -4.70 -13.41 -1.48
N VAL A 160 -6.02 -13.27 -1.51
CA VAL A 160 -6.84 -13.24 -2.73
C VAL A 160 -7.48 -11.85 -2.85
N ARG A 161 -7.10 -11.08 -3.88
CA ARG A 161 -7.62 -9.75 -4.16
C ARG A 161 -8.38 -9.73 -5.47
N ARG A 162 -9.69 -9.38 -5.45
CA ARG A 162 -10.56 -9.48 -6.63
C ARG A 162 -11.50 -8.30 -6.85
N ASN A 163 -12.16 -7.79 -5.83
CA ASN A 163 -13.31 -6.87 -5.97
C ASN A 163 -13.06 -5.70 -6.93
N ASP A 164 -12.22 -4.74 -6.54
CA ASP A 164 -11.89 -3.59 -7.36
C ASP A 164 -10.96 -3.96 -8.54
N TYR A 165 -10.16 -5.02 -8.41
CA TYR A 165 -9.24 -5.49 -9.44
C TYR A 165 -9.94 -6.04 -10.68
N ARG A 166 -11.12 -6.65 -10.53
CA ARG A 166 -11.95 -7.09 -11.68
C ARG A 166 -12.35 -5.94 -12.59
N LYS A 167 -12.59 -4.75 -12.03
CA LYS A 167 -12.92 -3.54 -12.81
C LYS A 167 -11.81 -3.12 -13.76
N PHE A 168 -10.57 -3.47 -13.44
CA PHE A 168 -9.37 -3.12 -14.19
C PHE A 168 -8.77 -4.30 -14.95
N ASN A 169 -9.35 -5.50 -14.83
CA ASN A 169 -8.83 -6.76 -15.36
C ASN A 169 -7.42 -7.08 -14.83
N GLU A 170 -7.20 -6.82 -13.54
CA GLU A 170 -5.92 -7.03 -12.85
C GLU A 170 -6.01 -8.15 -11.79
N GLU A 171 -7.18 -8.79 -11.61
CA GLU A 171 -7.33 -9.92 -10.72
C GLU A 171 -6.48 -11.11 -11.19
N LEU A 172 -5.92 -11.83 -10.23
CA LEU A 172 -5.18 -13.05 -10.49
C LEU A 172 -6.15 -14.21 -10.77
N ASN A 173 -5.78 -15.05 -11.73
CA ASN A 173 -6.54 -16.26 -12.07
C ASN A 173 -6.27 -17.41 -11.09
N ILE A 174 -7.04 -18.47 -11.19
CA ILE A 174 -6.95 -19.63 -10.29
C ILE A 174 -5.61 -20.35 -10.43
N GLU A 175 -5.06 -20.41 -11.63
CA GLU A 175 -3.80 -21.09 -11.96
C GLU A 175 -2.61 -20.51 -11.21
N TYR A 176 -2.63 -19.18 -10.92
CA TYR A 176 -1.63 -18.57 -10.07
C TYR A 176 -1.64 -19.19 -8.67
N TYR A 177 -2.82 -19.28 -8.06
CA TYR A 177 -2.98 -19.80 -6.71
C TYR A 177 -2.67 -21.30 -6.62
N GLU A 178 -3.03 -22.09 -7.64
CA GLU A 178 -2.68 -23.51 -7.73
C GLU A 178 -1.16 -23.71 -7.76
N LYS A 179 -0.45 -22.97 -8.61
CA LYS A 179 1.00 -23.01 -8.69
C LYS A 179 1.66 -22.55 -7.39
N ALA A 180 1.14 -21.46 -6.79
CA ALA A 180 1.66 -20.90 -5.56
C ALA A 180 1.50 -21.85 -4.37
N LEU A 181 0.32 -22.46 -4.20
CA LEU A 181 0.05 -23.47 -3.17
C LEU A 181 0.94 -24.69 -3.35
N SER A 182 1.07 -25.19 -4.58
CA SER A 182 1.94 -26.33 -4.90
C SER A 182 3.39 -26.04 -4.57
N LEU A 183 3.90 -24.85 -4.96
CA LEU A 183 5.26 -24.46 -4.67
C LEU A 183 5.51 -24.29 -3.16
N MET A 184 4.56 -23.65 -2.45
CA MET A 184 4.68 -23.46 -1.01
C MET A 184 4.68 -24.80 -0.27
N LYS A 185 3.80 -25.74 -0.64
CA LYS A 185 3.72 -27.09 -0.08
C LYS A 185 5.00 -27.89 -0.26
N MET A 186 5.72 -27.70 -1.36
CA MET A 186 7.04 -28.32 -1.57
C MET A 186 8.13 -27.73 -0.66
N LYS A 187 8.03 -26.45 -0.31
CA LYS A 187 9.05 -25.74 0.44
C LYS A 187 8.83 -25.74 1.96
N VAL A 188 7.59 -25.88 2.42
CA VAL A 188 7.22 -25.80 3.85
C VAL A 188 6.78 -27.16 4.34
N LYS A 189 7.55 -27.70 5.32
CA LYS A 189 7.16 -28.92 6.01
C LYS A 189 5.96 -28.63 6.93
N ASN A 190 4.97 -29.55 6.96
CA ASN A 190 3.73 -29.38 7.71
C ASN A 190 3.00 -28.08 7.30
N PHE A 191 2.82 -27.93 5.99
CA PHE A 191 2.20 -26.76 5.39
C PHE A 191 0.76 -26.53 5.85
N GLU A 192 0.52 -25.42 6.49
CA GLU A 192 -0.80 -24.89 6.86
C GLU A 192 -0.93 -23.46 6.32
N TYR A 193 -2.14 -23.07 5.94
CA TYR A 193 -2.38 -21.73 5.41
C TYR A 193 -3.76 -21.17 5.76
N SER A 194 -3.81 -19.85 5.85
CA SER A 194 -5.05 -19.10 6.00
C SER A 194 -5.25 -18.17 4.81
N VAL A 195 -6.49 -18.09 4.31
CA VAL A 195 -6.87 -17.26 3.17
C VAL A 195 -7.43 -15.93 3.66
N PHE A 196 -6.87 -14.82 3.16
CA PHE A 196 -7.38 -13.47 3.36
C PHE A 196 -7.93 -12.96 2.03
N THR A 197 -9.18 -12.52 2.01
CA THR A 197 -9.83 -12.15 0.75
C THR A 197 -10.83 -11.02 0.91
N ASP A 198 -11.06 -10.30 -0.18
CA ASP A 198 -12.17 -9.36 -0.35
C ASP A 198 -13.35 -9.97 -1.14
N ASP A 199 -13.25 -11.25 -1.59
CA ASP A 199 -14.28 -11.97 -2.37
C ASP A 199 -14.45 -13.38 -1.80
N ILE A 200 -15.10 -13.48 -0.62
CA ILE A 200 -15.27 -14.76 0.09
C ILE A 200 -16.10 -15.75 -0.69
N ASP A 201 -17.10 -15.29 -1.44
CA ASP A 201 -17.99 -16.15 -2.22
C ASP A 201 -17.25 -16.82 -3.39
N TRP A 202 -16.31 -16.13 -3.99
CA TRP A 202 -15.46 -16.72 -5.01
C TRP A 202 -14.50 -17.74 -4.40
N VAL A 203 -13.85 -17.40 -3.28
CA VAL A 203 -12.90 -18.30 -2.60
C VAL A 203 -13.58 -19.61 -2.20
N LYS A 204 -14.76 -19.55 -1.59
CA LYS A 204 -15.52 -20.75 -1.17
C LYS A 204 -15.94 -21.67 -2.31
N LYS A 205 -16.01 -21.16 -3.55
CA LYS A 205 -16.32 -21.96 -4.74
C LYS A 205 -15.11 -22.70 -5.31
N GLN A 206 -13.90 -22.35 -4.88
CA GLN A 206 -12.66 -22.92 -5.41
C GLN A 206 -12.19 -24.08 -4.52
N LYS A 207 -12.20 -25.30 -5.05
CA LYS A 207 -11.78 -26.52 -4.31
C LYS A 207 -10.36 -26.44 -3.75
N ILE A 208 -9.47 -25.68 -4.39
CA ILE A 208 -8.07 -25.53 -3.96
C ILE A 208 -7.91 -24.88 -2.57
N PHE A 209 -8.94 -24.18 -2.09
CA PHE A 209 -8.93 -23.52 -0.78
C PHE A 209 -9.65 -24.30 0.33
N ASN A 210 -10.15 -25.51 0.04
CA ASN A 210 -10.89 -26.32 1.02
C ASN A 210 -10.04 -26.71 2.25
N ASP A 211 -8.72 -26.82 2.07
CA ASP A 211 -7.78 -27.17 3.15
C ASP A 211 -7.30 -25.94 3.94
N ALA A 212 -7.83 -24.74 3.65
CA ALA A 212 -7.48 -23.55 4.39
C ALA A 212 -7.97 -23.65 5.85
N LYS A 213 -7.07 -23.38 6.80
CA LYS A 213 -7.38 -23.37 8.24
C LYS A 213 -8.38 -22.27 8.60
N LEU A 214 -8.27 -21.14 7.94
CA LEU A 214 -9.14 -19.97 8.09
C LEU A 214 -9.38 -19.32 6.73
N ILE A 215 -10.61 -18.89 6.47
CA ILE A 215 -10.92 -17.95 5.38
C ILE A 215 -11.44 -16.67 6.02
N HIS A 216 -10.67 -15.60 5.93
CA HIS A 216 -10.96 -14.31 6.52
C HIS A 216 -11.30 -13.26 5.45
N THR A 217 -12.31 -12.45 5.73
CA THR A 217 -12.66 -11.28 4.92
C THR A 217 -12.79 -10.05 5.82
N SER A 218 -12.53 -8.88 5.26
CA SER A 218 -12.68 -7.62 5.97
C SER A 218 -13.48 -6.61 5.14
N SER A 219 -14.11 -5.69 5.85
CA SER A 219 -14.66 -4.46 5.27
C SER A 219 -13.57 -3.41 5.07
N ASP A 220 -13.96 -2.25 4.52
CA ASP A 220 -13.08 -1.07 4.39
C ASP A 220 -13.14 -0.15 5.63
N GLU A 221 -13.81 -0.58 6.71
CA GLU A 221 -13.83 0.14 7.98
C GLU A 221 -12.46 0.10 8.65
N PRO A 222 -11.95 1.24 9.16
CA PRO A 222 -10.58 1.35 9.68
C PRO A 222 -10.23 0.28 10.72
N LEU A 223 -11.13 0.03 11.68
CA LEU A 223 -10.89 -0.98 12.73
C LEU A 223 -10.80 -2.40 12.13
N ASP A 224 -11.63 -2.72 11.17
CA ASP A 224 -11.63 -4.02 10.52
C ASP A 224 -10.37 -4.22 9.65
N VAL A 225 -9.93 -3.17 8.97
CA VAL A 225 -8.64 -3.15 8.25
C VAL A 225 -7.46 -3.37 9.22
N ILE A 226 -7.46 -2.71 10.39
CA ILE A 226 -6.43 -2.86 11.42
C ILE A 226 -6.41 -4.30 11.95
N ASN A 227 -7.58 -4.85 12.32
CA ASN A 227 -7.70 -6.22 12.81
C ASN A 227 -7.22 -7.23 11.78
N THR A 228 -7.65 -7.08 10.52
CA THR A 228 -7.19 -7.95 9.43
C THR A 228 -5.69 -7.87 9.22
N PHE A 229 -5.14 -6.66 9.23
CA PHE A 229 -3.70 -6.46 9.08
C PHE A 229 -2.91 -7.08 10.23
N SER A 230 -3.42 -6.96 11.48
CA SER A 230 -2.80 -7.59 12.65
C SER A 230 -2.75 -9.13 12.54
N LEU A 231 -3.82 -9.75 12.04
CA LEU A 231 -3.84 -11.19 11.75
C LEU A 231 -2.84 -11.57 10.63
N MET A 232 -2.74 -10.75 9.59
CA MET A 232 -1.76 -10.95 8.51
C MET A 232 -0.32 -10.91 9.03
N LEU A 233 0.00 -10.03 9.99
CA LEU A 233 1.32 -9.91 10.60
C LEU A 233 1.75 -11.15 11.40
N GLN A 234 0.82 -11.99 11.83
CA GLN A 234 1.09 -13.21 12.60
C GLN A 234 1.51 -14.40 11.73
N ASN A 235 1.64 -14.21 10.43
CA ASN A 235 2.05 -15.27 9.50
C ASN A 235 3.57 -15.24 9.24
N TYR A 236 4.11 -16.39 8.91
CA TYR A 236 5.54 -16.60 8.67
C TYR A 236 5.90 -16.61 7.19
N ASN A 237 5.08 -17.27 6.37
CA ASN A 237 5.24 -17.38 4.94
C ASN A 237 4.09 -16.66 4.22
N PHE A 238 4.30 -16.31 2.95
CA PHE A 238 3.36 -15.44 2.25
C PHE A 238 3.17 -15.86 0.79
N ILE A 239 1.92 -16.08 0.39
CA ILE A 239 1.48 -16.11 -1.01
C ILE A 239 0.74 -14.80 -1.26
N LEU A 240 1.40 -13.89 -1.96
CA LEU A 240 0.91 -12.53 -2.18
C LEU A 240 -0.09 -12.48 -3.33
N ALA A 241 -1.10 -11.63 -3.22
CA ALA A 241 -1.73 -11.06 -4.39
C ALA A 241 -0.91 -9.87 -4.90
N ASN A 242 -1.25 -9.30 -6.06
CA ASN A 242 -0.71 -8.05 -6.59
C ASN A 242 -1.22 -6.82 -5.80
N SER A 243 -1.19 -6.90 -4.47
CA SER A 243 -1.77 -5.93 -3.54
C SER A 243 -0.74 -5.43 -2.52
N THR A 244 -0.64 -4.11 -2.40
CA THR A 244 0.22 -3.47 -1.40
C THR A 244 -0.14 -3.82 0.04
N PHE A 245 -1.34 -4.32 0.30
CA PHE A 245 -1.79 -4.70 1.63
C PHE A 245 -1.06 -5.94 2.15
N SER A 246 -1.10 -7.05 1.40
CA SER A 246 -0.36 -8.27 1.77
C SER A 246 1.15 -8.11 1.62
N MET A 247 1.60 -7.33 0.63
CA MET A 247 3.02 -7.00 0.47
C MET A 247 3.56 -6.28 1.70
N LEU A 248 2.84 -5.28 2.22
CA LEU A 248 3.24 -4.57 3.43
C LEU A 248 3.27 -5.49 4.66
N ALA A 249 2.28 -6.38 4.80
CA ALA A 249 2.26 -7.37 5.87
C ALA A 249 3.51 -8.26 5.81
N SER A 250 3.84 -8.80 4.63
CA SER A 250 5.04 -9.62 4.45
C SER A 250 6.32 -8.82 4.74
N PHE A 251 6.39 -7.56 4.30
CA PHE A 251 7.56 -6.70 4.52
C PHE A 251 7.84 -6.45 6.01
N ILE A 252 6.79 -6.28 6.82
CA ILE A 252 6.93 -5.98 8.25
C ILE A 252 7.25 -7.22 9.07
N SER A 253 6.60 -8.36 8.75
CA SER A 253 6.67 -9.58 9.58
C SER A 253 7.66 -10.63 9.09
N GLN A 254 8.15 -10.56 7.83
CA GLN A 254 9.08 -11.56 7.29
C GLN A 254 10.31 -11.78 8.17
N LYS A 255 10.67 -13.03 8.33
CA LYS A 255 11.94 -13.47 8.95
C LYS A 255 12.95 -13.82 7.86
N THR A 256 14.19 -14.10 8.25
CA THR A 256 15.28 -14.39 7.29
C THR A 256 15.00 -15.59 6.39
N ASP A 257 14.28 -16.60 6.93
CA ASP A 257 13.91 -17.82 6.23
C ASP A 257 12.43 -17.87 5.79
N SER A 258 11.72 -16.74 5.86
CA SER A 258 10.34 -16.64 5.34
C SER A 258 10.32 -16.88 3.84
N ILE A 259 9.37 -17.70 3.39
CA ILE A 259 9.16 -17.96 1.97
C ILE A 259 8.05 -17.02 1.49
N ILE A 260 8.39 -16.20 0.49
CA ILE A 260 7.45 -15.28 -0.15
C ILE A 260 7.28 -15.70 -1.61
N ILE A 261 6.03 -15.87 -2.03
CA ILE A 261 5.64 -16.14 -3.40
C ILE A 261 4.82 -14.94 -3.91
N SER A 262 5.18 -14.43 -5.07
CA SER A 262 4.58 -13.23 -5.66
C SER A 262 4.21 -13.46 -7.12
N PRO A 263 3.12 -12.83 -7.63
CA PRO A 263 2.84 -12.83 -9.06
C PRO A 263 3.86 -12.00 -9.82
N TYR A 264 4.16 -12.38 -11.05
CA TYR A 264 4.97 -11.62 -12.00
C TYR A 264 4.34 -11.63 -13.39
N PRO A 265 4.15 -10.50 -14.06
CA PRO A 265 4.37 -9.14 -13.54
C PRO A 265 3.44 -8.79 -12.39
N TRP A 266 3.77 -7.74 -11.61
CA TRP A 266 2.91 -7.29 -10.49
C TRP A 266 1.53 -6.85 -10.97
N PHE A 267 1.46 -6.11 -12.06
CA PHE A 267 0.22 -5.80 -12.78
C PHE A 267 0.33 -6.21 -14.24
N LYS A 268 -0.75 -6.73 -14.80
CA LYS A 268 -0.79 -7.20 -16.20
C LYS A 268 -0.49 -6.09 -17.20
N LYS A 269 -0.91 -4.85 -16.92
CA LYS A 269 -0.81 -3.70 -17.81
C LYS A 269 0.37 -2.78 -17.54
N SER A 270 1.10 -2.98 -16.44
CA SER A 270 2.24 -2.15 -16.11
C SER A 270 3.31 -2.94 -15.40
N ASN A 271 4.55 -2.81 -15.85
CA ASN A 271 5.68 -3.42 -15.18
C ASN A 271 6.03 -2.57 -13.94
N LYS A 272 5.79 -3.14 -12.74
CA LYS A 272 6.16 -2.54 -11.45
C LYS A 272 7.17 -3.43 -10.74
N ASP A 273 8.29 -3.70 -11.40
CA ASP A 273 9.37 -4.53 -10.85
C ASP A 273 9.94 -3.95 -9.54
N GLU A 274 9.75 -2.65 -9.32
CA GLU A 274 10.18 -1.95 -8.09
C GLU A 274 9.44 -2.39 -6.83
N LEU A 275 8.32 -3.09 -6.96
CA LEU A 275 7.57 -3.67 -5.85
C LEU A 275 8.01 -5.08 -5.50
N MET A 276 8.93 -5.68 -6.25
CA MET A 276 9.33 -7.06 -6.09
C MET A 276 10.78 -7.16 -5.59
N ASP A 277 11.02 -8.10 -4.70
CA ASP A 277 12.36 -8.48 -4.28
C ASP A 277 12.82 -9.67 -5.14
N ASN A 278 14.07 -9.65 -5.61
CA ASN A 278 14.69 -10.74 -6.37
C ASN A 278 14.85 -12.03 -5.57
N LYS A 279 14.72 -11.97 -4.24
CA LYS A 279 14.72 -13.14 -3.33
C LYS A 279 13.37 -13.84 -3.26
N TRP A 280 12.30 -13.22 -3.76
CA TRP A 280 10.98 -13.83 -3.76
C TRP A 280 10.85 -14.89 -4.85
N ASN A 281 9.96 -15.85 -4.63
CA ASN A 281 9.62 -16.84 -5.64
C ASN A 281 8.56 -16.24 -6.56
N LEU A 282 8.93 -15.91 -7.79
CA LEU A 282 8.05 -15.27 -8.75
C LEU A 282 7.31 -16.31 -9.59
N ILE A 283 5.99 -16.17 -9.70
CA ILE A 283 5.15 -17.00 -10.56
C ILE A 283 4.63 -16.15 -11.71
N HIS A 284 4.99 -16.53 -12.94
CA HIS A 284 4.49 -15.85 -14.13
C HIS A 284 2.97 -16.04 -14.26
N VAL A 285 2.26 -14.91 -14.34
CA VAL A 285 0.83 -14.85 -14.61
C VAL A 285 0.62 -14.49 -16.07
N SER A 286 -0.12 -15.34 -16.78
CA SER A 286 -0.49 -15.08 -18.17
C SER A 286 -1.49 -13.91 -18.24
N ASN A 287 -1.38 -13.10 -19.26
CA ASN A 287 -2.32 -12.04 -19.59
C ASN A 287 -3.70 -12.59 -19.97
#